data_641316b80e4a885f8ea3ff3c38f7c0e1
#
_entry.id   641316b80e4a885f8ea3ff3c38f7c0e1
#
_cell.length_a   1.000
_cell.length_b   1.000
_cell.length_c   1.000
_cell.angle_alpha   90.00
_cell.angle_beta   90.00
_cell.angle_gamma   90.00
#
_symmetry.space_group_name_H-M   'P 1'
#
loop_
_entity.id
_entity.type
_entity.pdbx_description
1 polymer ?
#
loop_
_entity_poly.entity_id
_entity_poly.type
_entity_poly.pdbx_seq_one_letter_code
_entity_poly.pdbx_strand_id
1 'polypeptide(L)'
;MFFWKTWKTLSDAGVMGINRRNADYVLKYNKRNLYPIVDDKILTKERAISVGIDVPELYGVIETEKDIDKFDAIVEKYRDFVIKPAQGAGGDGIIVIADRFEGMFKTVSGKIISREEIGHHISSILSGLYSLGGHRDRVLIEYRVSPDPLFKSISYEGVPDIRIILLMGYPVMGMVRLPTRQSGGKANLHQGAIGVGVDLAT
;
A
#
# COMPACT_ATOMS: atom_id res chain seq x y z
N MET A 1 -14.43 -1.12 -35.69
CA MET A 1 -13.30 -1.77 -36.39
C MET A 1 -11.94 -1.59 -35.71
N PHE A 2 -11.70 -0.54 -34.95
CA PHE A 2 -10.42 -0.25 -34.26
C PHE A 2 -10.10 -1.26 -33.14
N PHE A 3 -11.05 -1.65 -32.32
CA PHE A 3 -10.84 -2.55 -31.17
C PHE A 3 -10.33 -3.95 -31.55
N TRP A 4 -10.83 -4.56 -32.63
CA TRP A 4 -10.39 -5.88 -33.07
C TRP A 4 -8.95 -5.91 -33.56
N LYS A 5 -8.50 -4.83 -34.21
CA LYS A 5 -7.11 -4.71 -34.67
C LYS A 5 -6.15 -4.59 -33.50
N THR A 6 -6.48 -3.74 -32.52
CA THR A 6 -5.69 -3.57 -31.31
C THR A 6 -5.64 -4.86 -30.50
N TRP A 7 -6.78 -5.53 -30.31
CA TRP A 7 -6.83 -6.80 -29.59
C TRP A 7 -5.95 -7.86 -30.26
N LYS A 8 -6.03 -8.00 -31.57
CA LYS A 8 -5.22 -8.96 -32.33
C LYS A 8 -3.72 -8.63 -32.19
N THR A 9 -3.33 -7.39 -32.37
CA THR A 9 -1.92 -6.96 -32.21
C THR A 9 -1.38 -7.29 -30.82
N LEU A 10 -2.15 -7.00 -29.78
CA LEU A 10 -1.75 -7.30 -28.40
C LEU A 10 -1.67 -8.82 -28.15
N SER A 11 -2.63 -9.58 -28.68
CA SER A 11 -2.64 -11.03 -28.55
C SER A 11 -1.46 -11.68 -29.30
N ASP A 12 -1.16 -11.21 -30.51
CA ASP A 12 -0.03 -11.68 -31.30
C ASP A 12 1.32 -11.32 -30.63
N ALA A 13 1.39 -10.21 -29.90
CA ALA A 13 2.52 -9.83 -29.07
C ALA A 13 2.61 -10.58 -27.72
N GLY A 14 1.72 -11.56 -27.47
CA GLY A 14 1.71 -12.34 -26.24
C GLY A 14 1.07 -11.65 -25.03
N VAL A 15 0.43 -10.49 -25.20
CA VAL A 15 -0.25 -9.78 -24.12
C VAL A 15 -1.52 -10.55 -23.73
N MET A 16 -1.58 -10.96 -22.48
CA MET A 16 -2.68 -11.71 -21.91
C MET A 16 -3.78 -10.78 -21.39
N GLY A 17 -5.02 -11.02 -21.80
CA GLY A 17 -6.19 -10.32 -21.26
C GLY A 17 -6.40 -10.66 -19.76
N ILE A 18 -6.99 -9.70 -19.02
CA ILE A 18 -7.17 -9.81 -17.56
C ILE A 18 -7.94 -11.07 -17.15
N ASN A 19 -8.98 -11.46 -17.86
CA ASN A 19 -9.78 -12.65 -17.55
C ASN A 19 -8.97 -13.93 -17.69
N ARG A 20 -8.19 -14.04 -18.78
CA ARG A 20 -7.31 -15.19 -19.01
C ARG A 20 -6.18 -15.24 -17.96
N ARG A 21 -5.56 -14.09 -17.65
CA ARG A 21 -4.58 -14.00 -16.57
C ARG A 21 -5.17 -14.50 -15.24
N ASN A 22 -6.39 -14.06 -14.91
CA ASN A 22 -7.03 -14.46 -13.66
C ASN A 22 -7.38 -15.96 -13.66
N ALA A 23 -7.94 -16.51 -14.73
CA ALA A 23 -8.33 -17.92 -14.80
C ALA A 23 -7.12 -18.87 -14.86
N ASP A 24 -6.18 -18.61 -15.78
CA ASP A 24 -5.10 -19.55 -16.08
C ASP A 24 -3.93 -19.46 -15.09
N TYR A 25 -3.76 -18.32 -14.40
CA TYR A 25 -2.63 -18.09 -13.48
C TYR A 25 -3.07 -17.76 -12.07
N VAL A 26 -3.81 -16.67 -11.84
CA VAL A 26 -4.09 -16.20 -10.49
C VAL A 26 -4.91 -17.22 -9.70
N LEU A 27 -6.04 -17.66 -10.23
CA LEU A 27 -6.92 -18.62 -9.53
C LEU A 27 -6.34 -20.03 -9.49
N LYS A 28 -5.53 -20.39 -10.48
CA LYS A 28 -4.92 -21.72 -10.56
C LYS A 28 -3.78 -21.90 -9.54
N TYR A 29 -2.93 -20.88 -9.38
CA TYR A 29 -1.71 -21.00 -8.56
C TYR A 29 -1.83 -20.33 -7.18
N ASN A 30 -2.87 -19.53 -6.93
CA ASN A 30 -3.10 -18.90 -5.64
C ASN A 30 -4.41 -19.41 -5.03
N LYS A 31 -4.32 -20.19 -3.98
CA LYS A 31 -5.48 -20.72 -3.28
C LYS A 31 -6.24 -19.60 -2.58
N ARG A 32 -7.56 -19.52 -2.78
CA ARG A 32 -8.41 -18.45 -2.23
C ARG A 32 -8.38 -18.36 -0.69
N ASN A 33 -8.20 -19.47 0.00
CA ASN A 33 -8.08 -19.48 1.45
C ASN A 33 -6.81 -18.79 1.98
N LEU A 34 -5.84 -18.50 1.11
CA LEU A 34 -4.63 -17.74 1.46
C LEU A 34 -4.75 -16.23 1.18
N TYR A 35 -5.81 -15.79 0.51
CA TYR A 35 -6.01 -14.37 0.18
C TYR A 35 -6.04 -13.46 1.42
N PRO A 36 -6.70 -13.83 2.55
CA PRO A 36 -6.69 -12.98 3.74
C PRO A 36 -5.29 -12.65 4.24
N ILE A 37 -4.30 -13.55 4.03
CA ILE A 37 -2.91 -13.31 4.46
C ILE A 37 -2.26 -12.14 3.71
N VAL A 38 -2.69 -11.86 2.48
CA VAL A 38 -2.12 -10.77 1.65
C VAL A 38 -3.05 -9.56 1.54
N ASP A 39 -4.36 -9.77 1.77
CA ASP A 39 -5.34 -8.69 1.72
C ASP A 39 -5.35 -7.89 3.04
N ASP A 40 -5.04 -8.54 4.16
CA ASP A 40 -4.99 -7.93 5.48
C ASP A 40 -3.52 -7.68 5.90
N LYS A 41 -3.16 -6.41 6.05
CA LYS A 41 -1.79 -5.99 6.38
C LYS A 41 -1.34 -6.42 7.77
N ILE A 42 -2.27 -6.63 8.71
CA ILE A 42 -1.94 -7.14 10.05
C ILE A 42 -1.52 -8.60 9.94
N LEU A 43 -2.33 -9.43 9.28
CA LEU A 43 -2.01 -10.83 9.04
C LEU A 43 -0.72 -11.00 8.21
N THR A 44 -0.52 -10.14 7.21
CA THR A 44 0.73 -10.11 6.43
C THR A 44 1.94 -9.84 7.33
N LYS A 45 1.85 -8.84 8.23
CA LYS A 45 2.92 -8.52 9.18
C LYS A 45 3.22 -9.68 10.13
N GLU A 46 2.19 -10.24 10.74
CA GLU A 46 2.33 -11.39 11.66
C GLU A 46 3.04 -12.56 10.95
N ARG A 47 2.62 -12.84 9.72
CA ARG A 47 3.23 -13.90 8.92
C ARG A 47 4.68 -13.59 8.56
N ALA A 48 4.98 -12.37 8.14
CA ALA A 48 6.34 -11.93 7.81
C ALA A 48 7.28 -12.07 9.02
N ILE A 49 6.86 -11.55 10.18
CA ILE A 49 7.62 -11.65 11.44
C ILE A 49 7.86 -13.11 11.81
N SER A 50 6.86 -13.98 11.67
CA SER A 50 6.97 -15.41 12.03
C SER A 50 8.03 -16.17 11.21
N VAL A 51 8.46 -15.62 10.08
CA VAL A 51 9.49 -16.20 9.19
C VAL A 51 10.75 -15.34 9.09
N GLY A 52 10.91 -14.35 10.00
CA GLY A 52 12.10 -13.52 10.08
C GLY A 52 12.22 -12.44 8.99
N ILE A 53 11.11 -12.04 8.37
CA ILE A 53 11.08 -10.92 7.40
C ILE A 53 10.79 -9.65 8.16
N ASP A 54 11.65 -8.65 7.99
CA ASP A 54 11.48 -7.33 8.59
C ASP A 54 10.27 -6.59 8.00
N VAL A 55 9.51 -5.96 8.91
CA VAL A 55 8.35 -5.12 8.55
C VAL A 55 8.41 -3.83 9.36
N PRO A 56 7.78 -2.74 8.89
CA PRO A 56 7.67 -1.52 9.69
C PRO A 56 7.05 -1.82 11.05
N GLU A 57 7.63 -1.27 12.13
CA GLU A 57 7.14 -1.46 13.50
C GLU A 57 5.67 -1.04 13.61
N LEU A 58 4.85 -1.91 14.19
CA LEU A 58 3.45 -1.63 14.46
C LEU A 58 3.33 -0.95 15.83
N TYR A 59 2.89 0.29 15.87
CA TYR A 59 2.70 1.06 17.10
C TYR A 59 1.38 0.72 17.79
N GLY A 60 0.33 0.44 17.00
CA GLY A 60 -0.96 0.04 17.51
C GLY A 60 -1.98 -0.25 16.44
N VAL A 61 -3.08 -0.86 16.87
CA VAL A 61 -4.24 -1.16 16.03
C VAL A 61 -5.48 -0.57 16.70
N ILE A 62 -6.34 0.05 15.91
CA ILE A 62 -7.66 0.51 16.33
C ILE A 62 -8.68 -0.37 15.61
N GLU A 63 -9.52 -1.06 16.38
CA GLU A 63 -10.49 -2.04 15.85
C GLU A 63 -11.93 -1.57 15.94
N THR A 64 -12.22 -0.69 16.89
CA THR A 64 -13.57 -0.18 17.16
C THR A 64 -13.58 1.32 17.32
N GLU A 65 -14.76 1.95 17.16
CA GLU A 65 -14.95 3.39 17.42
C GLU A 65 -14.49 3.81 18.82
N LYS A 66 -14.71 2.97 19.84
CA LYS A 66 -14.27 3.22 21.21
C LYS A 66 -12.73 3.25 21.34
N ASP A 67 -12.03 2.51 20.49
CA ASP A 67 -10.57 2.46 20.53
C ASP A 67 -9.92 3.73 19.95
N ILE A 68 -10.70 4.62 19.31
CA ILE A 68 -10.22 5.92 18.82
C ILE A 68 -9.64 6.75 19.97
N ASP A 69 -10.20 6.60 21.19
CA ASP A 69 -9.71 7.29 22.39
C ASP A 69 -8.28 6.85 22.78
N LYS A 70 -7.83 5.67 22.35
CA LYS A 70 -6.47 5.17 22.60
C LYS A 70 -5.42 5.77 21.66
N PHE A 71 -5.84 6.47 20.61
CA PHE A 71 -4.93 7.00 19.59
C PHE A 71 -3.80 7.82 20.16
N ASP A 72 -4.11 8.77 21.05
CA ASP A 72 -3.11 9.66 21.63
C ASP A 72 -2.06 8.91 22.45
N ALA A 73 -2.48 7.90 23.21
CA ALA A 73 -1.57 7.03 23.96
C ALA A 73 -0.69 6.18 23.04
N ILE A 74 -1.25 5.69 21.90
CA ILE A 74 -0.47 4.93 20.92
C ILE A 74 0.64 5.78 20.31
N VAL A 75 0.35 7.04 19.96
CA VAL A 75 1.31 7.90 19.28
C VAL A 75 2.13 8.81 20.22
N GLU A 76 1.96 8.69 21.53
CA GLU A 76 2.58 9.60 22.51
C GLU A 76 4.09 9.78 22.31
N LYS A 77 4.80 8.69 22.03
CA LYS A 77 6.26 8.63 21.91
C LYS A 77 6.77 8.95 20.50
N TYR A 78 5.88 9.04 19.51
CA TYR A 78 6.26 9.11 18.11
C TYR A 78 5.92 10.49 17.52
N ARG A 79 6.89 11.10 16.84
CA ARG A 79 6.69 12.38 16.16
C ARG A 79 6.12 12.18 14.76
N ASP A 80 6.53 11.10 14.10
CA ASP A 80 6.10 10.74 12.76
C ASP A 80 5.61 9.29 12.73
N PHE A 81 4.60 9.03 11.93
CA PHE A 81 3.97 7.73 11.81
C PHE A 81 3.03 7.69 10.60
N VAL A 82 2.54 6.51 10.29
CA VAL A 82 1.55 6.28 9.22
C VAL A 82 0.28 5.71 9.82
N ILE A 83 -0.85 6.27 9.41
CA ILE A 83 -2.20 5.73 9.66
C ILE A 83 -2.69 5.11 8.36
N LYS A 84 -3.12 3.85 8.39
CA LYS A 84 -3.59 3.17 7.17
C LYS A 84 -4.63 2.08 7.46
N PRO A 85 -5.54 1.80 6.50
CA PRO A 85 -6.49 0.69 6.61
C PRO A 85 -5.76 -0.66 6.51
N ALA A 86 -6.23 -1.67 7.25
CA ALA A 86 -5.69 -3.02 7.18
C ALA A 86 -5.96 -3.66 5.82
N GLN A 87 -7.17 -3.48 5.27
CA GLN A 87 -7.62 -4.10 4.02
C GLN A 87 -7.76 -3.12 2.84
N GLY A 88 -7.28 -1.89 3.00
CA GLY A 88 -7.27 -0.88 1.93
C GLY A 88 -6.30 -1.21 0.80
N ALA A 89 -6.61 -0.76 -0.40
CA ALA A 89 -5.80 -0.94 -1.61
C ALA A 89 -5.43 0.42 -2.25
N GLY A 90 -4.44 0.41 -3.14
CA GLY A 90 -4.09 1.58 -3.96
C GLY A 90 -3.50 2.78 -3.22
N GLY A 91 -3.27 2.67 -1.91
CA GLY A 91 -2.81 3.79 -1.08
C GLY A 91 -3.95 4.72 -0.62
N ASP A 92 -5.20 4.31 -0.84
CA ASP A 92 -6.36 5.08 -0.37
C ASP A 92 -6.54 4.90 1.15
N GLY A 93 -6.99 5.96 1.81
CA GLY A 93 -7.14 5.97 3.27
C GLY A 93 -5.82 6.08 4.06
N ILE A 94 -4.67 6.28 3.40
CA ILE A 94 -3.39 6.44 4.08
C ILE A 94 -3.15 7.92 4.43
N ILE A 95 -2.82 8.18 5.69
CA ILE A 95 -2.29 9.48 6.15
C ILE A 95 -0.87 9.26 6.65
N VAL A 96 0.08 10.03 6.12
CA VAL A 96 1.48 10.03 6.55
C VAL A 96 1.76 11.28 7.35
N ILE A 97 1.97 11.12 8.65
CA ILE A 97 2.34 12.20 9.55
C ILE A 97 3.85 12.37 9.55
N ALA A 98 4.30 13.59 9.26
CA ALA A 98 5.72 13.95 9.24
C ALA A 98 6.18 14.58 10.55
N ASP A 99 5.30 15.25 11.28
CA ASP A 99 5.58 15.89 12.54
C ASP A 99 4.30 16.18 13.33
N ARG A 100 4.43 16.47 14.62
CA ARG A 100 3.32 16.89 15.48
C ARG A 100 3.76 18.02 16.40
N PHE A 101 2.85 18.97 16.67
CA PHE A 101 3.06 20.12 17.54
C PHE A 101 1.73 20.62 18.10
N GLU A 102 1.70 20.98 19.35
CA GLU A 102 0.53 21.58 20.03
C GLU A 102 -0.82 20.89 19.75
N GLY A 103 -0.82 19.54 19.73
CA GLY A 103 -2.02 18.75 19.47
C GLY A 103 -2.45 18.69 18.00
N MET A 104 -1.67 19.31 17.09
CA MET A 104 -1.86 19.26 15.65
C MET A 104 -0.86 18.32 14.99
N PHE A 105 -1.20 17.84 13.81
CA PHE A 105 -0.40 16.88 13.03
C PHE A 105 -0.09 17.45 11.66
N LYS A 106 1.18 17.42 11.27
CA LYS A 106 1.63 17.85 9.95
C LYS A 106 1.86 16.65 9.05
N THR A 107 1.17 16.59 7.92
CA THR A 107 1.38 15.54 6.91
C THR A 107 2.64 15.79 6.10
N VAL A 108 3.13 14.78 5.38
CA VAL A 108 4.27 14.95 4.44
C VAL A 108 3.98 15.94 3.32
N SER A 109 2.71 16.11 2.91
CA SER A 109 2.31 17.13 1.93
C SER A 109 2.24 18.55 2.51
N GLY A 110 2.54 18.70 3.81
CA GLY A 110 2.52 19.99 4.50
C GLY A 110 1.16 20.41 5.06
N LYS A 111 0.09 19.64 4.81
CA LYS A 111 -1.23 19.91 5.40
C LYS A 111 -1.16 19.72 6.91
N ILE A 112 -1.76 20.66 7.65
CA ILE A 112 -1.96 20.54 9.10
C ILE A 112 -3.37 20.01 9.34
N ILE A 113 -3.48 18.98 10.17
CA ILE A 113 -4.75 18.34 10.54
C ILE A 113 -4.88 18.25 12.06
N SER A 114 -6.11 18.39 12.53
CA SER A 114 -6.42 18.33 13.96
C SER A 114 -6.55 16.89 14.45
N ARG A 115 -6.56 16.72 15.77
CA ARG A 115 -6.87 15.43 16.40
C ARG A 115 -8.26 14.93 16.03
N GLU A 116 -9.22 15.86 15.90
CA GLU A 116 -10.60 15.55 15.52
C GLU A 116 -10.68 15.05 14.06
N GLU A 117 -10.01 15.73 13.11
CA GLU A 117 -9.92 15.28 11.72
C GLU A 117 -9.32 13.88 11.60
N ILE A 118 -8.29 13.55 12.42
CA ILE A 118 -7.73 12.19 12.50
C ILE A 118 -8.80 11.22 13.01
N GLY A 119 -9.55 11.56 14.06
CA GLY A 119 -10.61 10.73 14.59
C GLY A 119 -11.66 10.40 13.53
N HIS A 120 -12.13 11.39 12.79
CA HIS A 120 -13.07 11.20 11.68
C HIS A 120 -12.50 10.32 10.57
N HIS A 121 -11.22 10.49 10.25
CA HIS A 121 -10.56 9.64 9.26
C HIS A 121 -10.47 8.19 9.72
N ILE A 122 -10.10 7.94 10.97
CA ILE A 122 -10.07 6.60 11.57
C ILE A 122 -11.47 5.97 11.53
N SER A 123 -12.52 6.70 11.91
CA SER A 123 -13.91 6.25 11.81
C SER A 123 -14.29 5.88 10.38
N SER A 124 -13.87 6.67 9.39
CA SER A 124 -14.08 6.37 7.98
C SER A 124 -13.40 5.06 7.54
N ILE A 125 -12.20 4.77 8.05
CA ILE A 125 -11.53 3.48 7.80
C ILE A 125 -12.33 2.34 8.46
N LEU A 126 -12.69 2.48 9.73
CA LEU A 126 -13.42 1.45 10.48
C LEU A 126 -14.76 1.11 9.82
N SER A 127 -15.43 2.10 9.21
CA SER A 127 -16.68 1.89 8.47
C SER A 127 -16.51 1.09 7.17
N GLY A 128 -15.26 0.89 6.71
CA GLY A 128 -14.95 0.17 5.48
C GLY A 128 -14.91 1.04 4.22
N LEU A 129 -14.87 2.37 4.35
CA LEU A 129 -14.86 3.29 3.20
C LEU A 129 -13.71 3.00 2.21
N TYR A 130 -12.57 2.51 2.70
CA TYR A 130 -11.37 2.26 1.91
C TYR A 130 -11.10 0.75 1.69
N SER A 131 -11.91 -0.14 2.26
CA SER A 131 -11.71 -1.57 2.13
C SER A 131 -12.32 -2.12 0.85
N LEU A 132 -11.70 -3.15 0.30
CA LEU A 132 -12.24 -3.87 -0.84
C LEU A 132 -13.56 -4.56 -0.44
N GLY A 133 -14.66 -4.18 -1.11
CA GLY A 133 -16.00 -4.72 -0.84
C GLY A 133 -16.77 -4.00 0.27
N GLY A 134 -16.26 -2.90 0.82
CA GLY A 134 -17.01 -2.08 1.80
C GLY A 134 -17.22 -2.75 3.15
N HIS A 135 -16.41 -3.75 3.49
CA HIS A 135 -16.47 -4.43 4.80
C HIS A 135 -15.78 -3.59 5.87
N ARG A 136 -16.22 -3.73 7.12
CA ARG A 136 -15.55 -3.13 8.27
C ARG A 136 -14.06 -3.47 8.24
N ASP A 137 -13.25 -2.49 8.57
CA ASP A 137 -11.80 -2.60 8.54
C ASP A 137 -11.20 -2.25 9.90
N ARG A 138 -9.91 -2.38 10.03
CA ARG A 138 -9.10 -1.99 11.19
C ARG A 138 -8.07 -0.97 10.75
N VAL A 139 -7.61 -0.16 11.68
CA VAL A 139 -6.62 0.87 11.43
C VAL A 139 -5.28 0.45 12.01
N LEU A 140 -4.24 0.49 11.19
CA LEU A 140 -2.85 0.33 11.65
C LEU A 140 -2.23 1.71 11.84
N ILE A 141 -1.51 1.85 12.95
CA ILE A 141 -0.59 2.97 13.20
C ILE A 141 0.80 2.37 13.30
N GLU A 142 1.71 2.80 12.42
CA GLU A 142 3.01 2.17 12.30
C GLU A 142 4.14 3.16 12.00
N TYR A 143 5.36 2.65 12.12
CA TYR A 143 6.58 3.36 11.76
C TYR A 143 6.51 3.90 10.33
N ARG A 144 6.89 5.17 10.18
CA ARG A 144 7.03 5.81 8.88
C ARG A 144 8.36 5.45 8.25
N VAL A 145 8.32 4.61 7.23
CA VAL A 145 9.52 4.27 6.44
C VAL A 145 10.01 5.50 5.68
N SER A 146 11.28 5.84 5.86
CA SER A 146 11.97 6.83 5.06
C SER A 146 12.76 6.14 3.95
N PRO A 147 12.61 6.56 2.68
CA PRO A 147 13.38 5.98 1.59
C PRO A 147 14.87 6.29 1.76
N ASP A 148 15.71 5.36 1.31
CA ASP A 148 17.16 5.55 1.23
C ASP A 148 17.49 6.84 0.44
N PRO A 149 18.58 7.56 0.80
CA PRO A 149 19.01 8.76 0.06
C PRO A 149 19.14 8.58 -1.45
N LEU A 150 19.55 7.39 -1.91
CA LEU A 150 19.59 7.05 -3.34
C LEU A 150 18.22 7.25 -4.00
N PHE A 151 17.18 6.73 -3.38
CA PHE A 151 15.83 6.85 -3.92
C PHE A 151 15.24 8.26 -3.79
N LYS A 152 15.69 9.05 -2.80
CA LYS A 152 15.25 10.45 -2.67
C LYS A 152 15.63 11.31 -3.87
N SER A 153 16.72 10.96 -4.56
CA SER A 153 17.18 11.71 -5.74
C SER A 153 16.37 11.42 -7.02
N ILE A 154 15.68 10.28 -7.08
CA ILE A 154 14.98 9.80 -8.28
C ILE A 154 13.46 9.62 -8.07
N SER A 155 12.96 9.85 -6.86
CA SER A 155 11.56 9.68 -6.49
C SER A 155 10.97 10.97 -5.98
N TYR A 156 9.73 11.27 -6.38
CA TYR A 156 9.01 12.45 -5.90
C TYR A 156 8.19 12.13 -4.65
N GLU A 157 8.57 12.69 -3.51
CA GLU A 157 7.86 12.70 -2.20
C GLU A 157 7.44 11.35 -1.61
N GLY A 158 7.43 10.26 -2.38
CA GLY A 158 6.96 8.95 -1.95
C GLY A 158 8.08 7.93 -1.82
N VAL A 159 7.71 6.75 -1.32
CA VAL A 159 8.59 5.59 -1.23
C VAL A 159 8.48 4.79 -2.53
N PRO A 160 9.61 4.51 -3.22
CA PRO A 160 9.62 3.60 -4.34
C PRO A 160 9.12 2.20 -3.96
N ASP A 161 8.55 1.51 -4.91
CA ASP A 161 8.03 0.16 -4.73
C ASP A 161 8.84 -0.80 -5.63
N ILE A 162 9.48 -1.78 -5.03
CA ILE A 162 10.16 -2.86 -5.74
C ILE A 162 9.17 -4.02 -5.85
N ARG A 163 8.81 -4.38 -7.07
CA ARG A 163 7.87 -5.46 -7.34
C ARG A 163 8.54 -6.60 -8.09
N ILE A 164 8.51 -7.78 -7.50
CA ILE A 164 8.97 -9.01 -8.12
C ILE A 164 7.75 -9.91 -8.35
N ILE A 165 7.59 -10.38 -9.58
CA ILE A 165 6.56 -11.35 -9.94
C ILE A 165 7.15 -12.74 -9.82
N LEU A 166 6.55 -13.56 -8.98
CA LEU A 166 6.92 -14.95 -8.76
C LEU A 166 5.94 -15.87 -9.48
N LEU A 167 6.44 -16.89 -10.16
CA LEU A 167 5.62 -17.98 -10.68
C LEU A 167 6.13 -19.30 -10.09
N MET A 168 5.30 -20.00 -9.35
CA MET A 168 5.62 -21.26 -8.69
C MET A 168 6.91 -21.19 -7.83
N GLY A 169 7.14 -20.05 -7.17
CA GLY A 169 8.31 -19.80 -6.32
C GLY A 169 9.54 -19.24 -7.03
N TYR A 170 9.52 -19.13 -8.37
CA TYR A 170 10.63 -18.58 -9.15
C TYR A 170 10.37 -17.13 -9.54
N PRO A 171 11.33 -16.21 -9.37
CA PRO A 171 11.21 -14.84 -9.87
C PRO A 171 11.29 -14.85 -11.40
N VAL A 172 10.29 -14.29 -12.04
CA VAL A 172 10.21 -14.24 -13.52
C VAL A 172 10.31 -12.83 -14.07
N MET A 173 10.03 -11.82 -13.25
CA MET A 173 10.07 -10.41 -13.64
C MET A 173 10.24 -9.53 -12.41
N GLY A 174 11.03 -8.46 -12.57
CA GLY A 174 11.20 -7.41 -11.57
C GLY A 174 10.95 -6.03 -12.15
N MET A 175 10.42 -5.12 -11.33
CA MET A 175 10.32 -3.70 -11.66
C MET A 175 10.47 -2.84 -10.41
N VAL A 176 10.99 -1.63 -10.60
CA VAL A 176 10.91 -0.55 -9.63
C VAL A 176 9.86 0.43 -10.10
N ARG A 177 8.94 0.80 -9.20
CA ARG A 177 7.93 1.83 -9.46
C ARG A 177 8.30 3.08 -8.69
N LEU A 178 8.49 4.17 -9.44
CA LEU A 178 8.95 5.45 -8.91
C LEU A 178 7.77 6.42 -8.84
N PRO A 179 7.46 6.96 -7.65
CA PRO A 179 6.54 8.06 -7.50
C PRO A 179 6.93 9.28 -8.34
N THR A 180 5.93 9.95 -8.89
CA THR A 180 6.09 11.19 -9.66
C THR A 180 5.21 12.29 -9.08
N ARG A 181 5.40 13.52 -9.55
CA ARG A 181 4.50 14.63 -9.22
C ARG A 181 3.06 14.34 -9.69
N GLN A 182 2.89 13.70 -10.85
CA GLN A 182 1.57 13.35 -11.39
C GLN A 182 0.87 12.32 -10.51
N SER A 183 1.60 11.35 -9.95
CA SER A 183 1.04 10.34 -9.05
C SER A 183 0.83 10.83 -7.61
N GLY A 184 1.20 12.09 -7.30
CA GLY A 184 1.11 12.65 -5.95
C GLY A 184 1.91 11.86 -4.92
N GLY A 185 3.11 11.39 -5.30
CA GLY A 185 3.96 10.61 -4.41
C GLY A 185 3.57 9.12 -4.26
N LYS A 186 2.59 8.63 -5.03
CA LYS A 186 2.19 7.22 -5.03
C LYS A 186 2.93 6.44 -6.11
N ALA A 187 3.40 5.23 -5.79
CA ALA A 187 4.10 4.34 -6.74
C ALA A 187 3.13 3.55 -7.66
N ASN A 188 1.94 4.08 -7.94
CA ASN A 188 0.91 3.42 -8.73
C ASN A 188 0.99 3.85 -10.20
N LEU A 189 1.28 2.91 -11.11
CA LEU A 189 1.42 3.18 -12.54
C LEU A 189 0.16 3.82 -13.16
N HIS A 190 -1.03 3.36 -12.79
CA HIS A 190 -2.29 3.90 -13.29
C HIS A 190 -2.60 5.33 -12.78
N GLN A 191 -1.88 5.80 -11.75
CA GLN A 191 -1.96 7.16 -11.22
C GLN A 191 -0.83 8.05 -11.73
N GLY A 192 0.03 7.55 -12.63
CA GLY A 192 1.10 8.33 -13.27
C GLY A 192 2.50 8.10 -12.71
N ALA A 193 2.71 7.05 -11.90
CA ALA A 193 4.05 6.62 -11.52
C ALA A 193 4.80 6.02 -12.72
N ILE A 194 6.14 6.01 -12.66
CA ILE A 194 7.00 5.42 -13.67
C ILE A 194 7.39 4.00 -13.23
N GLY A 195 7.25 3.03 -14.15
CA GLY A 195 7.75 1.67 -13.96
C GLY A 195 9.03 1.43 -14.75
N VAL A 196 10.06 0.95 -14.07
CA VAL A 196 11.35 0.59 -14.69
C VAL A 196 11.57 -0.90 -14.51
N GLY A 197 11.75 -1.64 -15.60
CA GLY A 197 12.11 -3.06 -15.57
C GLY A 197 13.50 -3.26 -14.93
N VAL A 198 13.62 -4.32 -14.15
CA VAL A 198 14.89 -4.72 -13.52
C VAL A 198 15.31 -6.07 -14.09
N ASP A 199 16.57 -6.15 -14.53
CA ASP A 199 17.17 -7.43 -14.86
C ASP A 199 17.40 -8.22 -13.55
N LEU A 200 16.94 -9.46 -13.51
CA LEU A 200 17.08 -10.31 -12.33
C LEU A 200 18.38 -11.13 -12.30
N ALA A 201 19.17 -11.04 -13.38
CA ALA A 201 20.41 -11.80 -13.53
C ALA A 201 21.68 -10.99 -13.24
N THR A 202 21.57 -9.65 -13.13
CA THR A 202 22.75 -8.75 -12.95
C THR A 202 22.66 -7.94 -11.68
#